data_f0cb710895f086d53f018109d5a75a40
#
_entry.id   f0cb710895f086d53f018109d5a75a40
#
_cell.length_a   1.000
_cell.length_b   1.000
_cell.length_c   1.000
_cell.angle_alpha   90.00
_cell.angle_beta   90.00
_cell.angle_gamma   90.00
#
_symmetry.space_group_name_H-M   'P 1'
#
loop_
_entity.id
_entity.type
_entity.pdbx_description
1 polymer ?
#
loop_
_entity_poly.entity_id
_entity_poly.type
_entity_poly.pdbx_seq_one_letter_code
_entity_poly.pdbx_strand_id
1 'polypeptide(L)'
;MKFSSSSSKTPETEKLDLLVYGVFDSDSIPKKAAAEGFKAKAGEIFYTHPEKGPRAIAYLGLGEKAKATPDTYRKAGAQACKLAQSKQAAKLGLHLPAGTSVKAACEGAALAPYAFDKYVTEKKEQHVKEVVFYTSDKNAADEISQAQIIAKAVCLTRDLINEGPTVMNPEEMAKIAQKEAKAGGLEILVLDEKALTKERFGLLLAVGRGSADFAPPRVIKLSYKPAKKAKKHIALIGKGVTFDSGGLDIK
;
A
#
# COMPACT_ATOMS: atom_id res chain seq x y z
N MET A 1 1.59 12.41 -1.22
CA MET A 1 0.99 12.19 -2.55
C MET A 1 -0.52 12.30 -2.43
N LYS A 2 -1.17 13.07 -3.33
CA LYS A 2 -2.63 13.24 -3.38
C LYS A 2 -3.20 12.29 -4.43
N PHE A 3 -4.40 11.77 -4.19
CA PHE A 3 -5.14 10.93 -5.13
C PHE A 3 -6.51 11.52 -5.38
N SER A 4 -6.92 11.52 -6.64
CA SER A 4 -8.24 12.01 -7.06
C SER A 4 -8.73 11.22 -8.28
N SER A 5 -10.01 11.39 -8.62
CA SER A 5 -10.58 10.86 -9.85
C SER A 5 -11.14 12.00 -10.71
N SER A 6 -11.15 11.77 -12.02
CA SER A 6 -11.74 12.66 -13.02
C SER A 6 -12.59 11.85 -13.99
N SER A 7 -13.75 12.37 -14.36
CA SER A 7 -14.62 11.81 -15.39
C SER A 7 -14.34 12.38 -16.79
N SER A 8 -13.26 13.15 -16.94
CA SER A 8 -12.86 13.69 -18.24
C SER A 8 -12.63 12.56 -19.25
N LYS A 9 -13.21 12.71 -20.43
CA LYS A 9 -13.05 11.78 -21.56
C LYS A 9 -11.81 12.09 -22.40
N THR A 10 -11.18 13.24 -22.15
CA THR A 10 -10.04 13.74 -22.91
C THR A 10 -8.90 14.14 -21.98
N PRO A 11 -8.32 13.16 -21.23
CA PRO A 11 -7.22 13.45 -20.30
C PRO A 11 -5.99 14.06 -20.99
N GLU A 12 -5.88 13.89 -22.31
CA GLU A 12 -4.82 14.45 -23.14
C GLU A 12 -4.86 15.99 -23.19
N THR A 13 -5.99 16.62 -22.85
CA THR A 13 -6.10 18.09 -22.83
C THR A 13 -5.68 18.70 -21.50
N GLU A 14 -5.44 17.87 -20.50
CA GLU A 14 -5.07 18.34 -19.16
C GLU A 14 -3.56 18.52 -19.00
N LYS A 15 -3.17 19.45 -18.12
CA LYS A 15 -1.75 19.68 -17.78
C LYS A 15 -1.23 18.56 -16.87
N LEU A 16 -0.71 17.52 -17.49
CA LEU A 16 -0.10 16.37 -16.81
C LEU A 16 1.38 16.28 -17.18
N ASP A 17 2.22 15.85 -16.25
CA ASP A 17 3.61 15.51 -16.57
C ASP A 17 3.69 14.16 -17.27
N LEU A 18 2.87 13.20 -16.86
CA LEU A 18 2.77 11.89 -17.46
C LEU A 18 1.32 11.42 -17.47
N LEU A 19 0.85 10.96 -18.62
CA LEU A 19 -0.42 10.26 -18.77
C LEU A 19 -0.13 8.80 -19.12
N VAL A 20 -0.65 7.86 -18.33
CA VAL A 20 -0.51 6.42 -18.56
C VAL A 20 -1.85 5.82 -18.94
N TYR A 21 -1.89 5.14 -20.07
CA TYR A 21 -3.02 4.32 -20.50
C TYR A 21 -2.74 2.86 -20.19
N GLY A 22 -3.55 2.23 -19.37
CA GLY A 22 -3.58 0.77 -19.26
C GLY A 22 -4.33 0.18 -20.45
N VAL A 23 -3.71 -0.75 -21.15
CA VAL A 23 -4.28 -1.38 -22.36
C VAL A 23 -4.15 -2.89 -22.30
N PHE A 24 -5.19 -3.61 -22.69
CA PHE A 24 -5.16 -5.06 -22.86
C PHE A 24 -4.62 -5.42 -24.25
N ASP A 25 -4.19 -6.67 -24.42
CA ASP A 25 -3.71 -7.21 -25.69
C ASP A 25 -4.80 -7.20 -26.79
N SER A 26 -6.07 -7.23 -26.40
CA SER A 26 -7.25 -7.12 -27.27
C SER A 26 -7.66 -5.68 -27.58
N ASP A 27 -7.08 -4.69 -26.94
CA ASP A 27 -7.44 -3.30 -27.14
C ASP A 27 -6.72 -2.71 -28.38
N SER A 28 -7.30 -1.66 -28.96
CA SER A 28 -6.62 -0.90 -30.01
C SER A 28 -5.44 -0.13 -29.42
N ILE A 29 -4.25 -0.35 -29.98
CA ILE A 29 -3.03 0.35 -29.59
C ILE A 29 -2.62 1.36 -30.67
N PRO A 30 -1.90 2.44 -30.32
CA PRO A 30 -1.43 3.42 -31.29
C PRO A 30 -0.53 2.76 -32.37
N LYS A 31 -0.70 3.17 -33.62
CA LYS A 31 0.10 2.64 -34.76
C LYS A 31 1.60 2.71 -34.51
N LYS A 32 2.08 3.82 -33.90
CA LYS A 32 3.49 4.00 -33.54
C LYS A 32 3.95 2.95 -32.52
N ALA A 33 3.15 2.68 -31.49
CA ALA A 33 3.46 1.67 -30.49
C ALA A 33 3.54 0.27 -31.12
N ALA A 34 2.57 -0.07 -31.99
CA ALA A 34 2.58 -1.34 -32.71
C ALA A 34 3.79 -1.49 -33.64
N ALA A 35 4.18 -0.41 -34.34
CA ALA A 35 5.34 -0.40 -35.22
C ALA A 35 6.66 -0.59 -34.44
N GLU A 36 6.74 -0.14 -33.21
CA GLU A 36 7.89 -0.35 -32.31
C GLU A 36 7.79 -1.68 -31.51
N GLY A 37 6.84 -2.56 -31.86
CA GLY A 37 6.76 -3.92 -31.33
C GLY A 37 5.98 -4.06 -30.02
N PHE A 38 5.34 -2.98 -29.53
CA PHE A 38 4.49 -3.06 -28.34
C PHE A 38 3.26 -3.95 -28.60
N LYS A 39 3.02 -4.92 -27.72
CA LYS A 39 1.93 -5.92 -27.84
C LYS A 39 0.98 -5.92 -26.66
N ALA A 40 1.08 -4.93 -25.78
CA ALA A 40 0.30 -4.80 -24.54
C ALA A 40 0.42 -6.02 -23.60
N LYS A 41 1.52 -6.78 -23.67
CA LYS A 41 1.80 -7.85 -22.70
C LYS A 41 1.88 -7.26 -21.28
N ALA A 42 1.53 -8.07 -20.28
CA ALA A 42 1.53 -7.62 -18.88
C ALA A 42 2.90 -7.02 -18.48
N GLY A 43 2.88 -5.75 -18.08
CA GLY A 43 4.05 -5.00 -17.66
C GLY A 43 4.89 -4.37 -18.79
N GLU A 44 4.54 -4.61 -20.05
CA GLU A 44 5.19 -3.96 -21.19
C GLU A 44 4.84 -2.47 -21.23
N ILE A 45 5.81 -1.61 -21.51
CA ILE A 45 5.62 -0.15 -21.54
C ILE A 45 6.10 0.41 -22.86
N PHE A 46 5.23 1.16 -23.53
CA PHE A 46 5.59 2.05 -24.62
C PHE A 46 5.49 3.49 -24.18
N TYR A 47 6.54 4.28 -24.36
CA TYR A 47 6.64 5.66 -23.87
C TYR A 47 6.90 6.62 -25.03
N THR A 48 6.18 7.75 -25.06
CA THR A 48 6.30 8.73 -26.13
C THR A 48 6.05 10.16 -25.65
N HIS A 49 6.54 11.13 -26.42
CA HIS A 49 6.27 12.55 -26.21
C HIS A 49 5.30 13.02 -27.29
N PRO A 50 4.08 13.46 -26.93
CA PRO A 50 3.15 14.05 -27.87
C PRO A 50 3.55 15.50 -28.21
N GLU A 51 3.11 16.00 -29.37
CA GLU A 51 3.33 17.40 -29.73
C GLU A 51 2.51 18.39 -28.89
N LYS A 52 1.36 17.95 -28.38
CA LYS A 52 0.45 18.75 -27.57
C LYS A 52 -0.10 17.91 -26.41
N GLY A 53 -0.48 18.56 -25.32
CA GLY A 53 -1.10 17.91 -24.16
C GLY A 53 -0.11 17.60 -23.04
N PRO A 54 -0.12 16.38 -22.46
CA PRO A 54 0.80 15.96 -21.41
C PRO A 54 2.25 16.01 -21.86
N ARG A 55 3.18 16.27 -20.94
CA ARG A 55 4.61 16.25 -21.28
C ARG A 55 5.06 14.89 -21.85
N ALA A 56 4.43 13.81 -21.40
CA ALA A 56 4.64 12.48 -21.93
C ALA A 56 3.38 11.62 -21.81
N ILE A 57 3.29 10.61 -22.69
CA ILE A 57 2.25 9.57 -22.65
C ILE A 57 2.94 8.22 -22.61
N ALA A 58 2.42 7.30 -21.80
CA ALA A 58 2.85 5.91 -21.79
C ALA A 58 1.64 4.97 -21.97
N TYR A 59 1.85 3.87 -22.64
CA TYR A 59 0.93 2.76 -22.74
C TYR A 59 1.50 1.60 -21.92
N LEU A 60 0.73 1.13 -20.97
CA LEU A 60 1.11 0.05 -20.06
C LEU A 60 0.27 -1.18 -20.40
N GLY A 61 0.92 -2.25 -20.82
CA GLY A 61 0.28 -3.52 -21.11
C GLY A 61 -0.28 -4.19 -19.85
N LEU A 62 -1.55 -4.55 -19.90
CA LEU A 62 -2.26 -5.27 -18.85
C LEU A 62 -2.32 -6.78 -19.12
N GLY A 63 -1.89 -7.22 -20.32
CA GLY A 63 -1.97 -8.61 -20.77
C GLY A 63 -3.36 -9.03 -21.24
N GLU A 64 -3.69 -10.31 -21.08
CA GLU A 64 -4.96 -10.87 -21.52
C GLU A 64 -6.13 -10.41 -20.65
N LYS A 65 -7.13 -9.78 -21.27
CA LYS A 65 -8.32 -9.25 -20.57
C LYS A 65 -9.07 -10.32 -19.78
N ALA A 66 -9.20 -11.52 -20.33
CA ALA A 66 -9.90 -12.63 -19.68
C ALA A 66 -9.21 -13.14 -18.40
N LYS A 67 -7.91 -12.86 -18.23
CA LYS A 67 -7.11 -13.23 -17.05
C LYS A 67 -6.94 -12.10 -16.06
N ALA A 68 -7.53 -10.93 -16.32
CA ALA A 68 -7.38 -9.77 -15.45
C ALA A 68 -8.04 -10.00 -14.08
N THR A 69 -7.31 -9.66 -13.04
CA THR A 69 -7.73 -9.72 -11.63
C THR A 69 -7.50 -8.37 -10.97
N PRO A 70 -8.00 -8.12 -9.77
CA PRO A 70 -7.65 -6.91 -9.02
C PRO A 70 -6.13 -6.71 -8.87
N ASP A 71 -5.34 -7.80 -8.83
CA ASP A 71 -3.88 -7.70 -8.76
C ASP A 71 -3.25 -7.17 -10.06
N THR A 72 -3.85 -7.43 -11.21
CA THR A 72 -3.46 -6.81 -12.49
C THR A 72 -3.48 -5.28 -12.39
N TYR A 73 -4.55 -4.72 -11.83
CA TYR A 73 -4.70 -3.27 -11.68
C TYR A 73 -3.82 -2.70 -10.58
N ARG A 74 -3.60 -3.46 -9.50
CA ARG A 74 -2.64 -3.08 -8.44
C ARG A 74 -1.22 -2.96 -9.00
N LYS A 75 -0.81 -3.93 -9.79
CA LYS A 75 0.49 -3.90 -10.50
C LYS A 75 0.56 -2.73 -11.48
N ALA A 76 -0.50 -2.46 -12.23
CA ALA A 76 -0.56 -1.34 -13.17
C ALA A 76 -0.40 0.01 -12.46
N GLY A 77 -1.12 0.24 -11.37
CA GLY A 77 -0.97 1.45 -10.56
C GLY A 77 0.44 1.62 -10.00
N ALA A 78 1.04 0.54 -9.52
CA ALA A 78 2.40 0.55 -9.00
C ALA A 78 3.42 0.86 -10.12
N GLN A 79 3.29 0.24 -11.29
CA GLN A 79 4.18 0.48 -12.42
C GLN A 79 4.06 1.89 -12.97
N ALA A 80 2.83 2.43 -13.09
CA ALA A 80 2.60 3.81 -13.51
C ALA A 80 3.26 4.80 -12.54
N CYS A 81 3.13 4.59 -11.23
CA CYS A 81 3.76 5.42 -10.22
C CYS A 81 5.29 5.33 -10.26
N LYS A 82 5.87 4.13 -10.41
CA LYS A 82 7.31 3.92 -10.56
C LYS A 82 7.85 4.59 -11.83
N LEU A 83 7.13 4.49 -12.96
CA LEU A 83 7.48 5.19 -14.19
C LEU A 83 7.46 6.70 -13.99
N ALA A 84 6.39 7.24 -13.37
CA ALA A 84 6.29 8.66 -13.07
C ALA A 84 7.46 9.13 -12.18
N GLN A 85 7.82 8.37 -11.16
CA GLN A 85 8.96 8.64 -10.30
C GLN A 85 10.28 8.67 -11.09
N SER A 86 10.53 7.68 -11.96
CA SER A 86 11.75 7.61 -12.79
C SER A 86 11.84 8.74 -13.82
N LYS A 87 10.71 9.29 -14.25
CA LYS A 87 10.60 10.41 -15.19
C LYS A 87 10.45 11.78 -14.49
N GLN A 88 10.60 11.83 -13.17
CA GLN A 88 10.45 13.04 -12.38
C GLN A 88 9.13 13.77 -12.64
N ALA A 89 8.06 12.99 -12.82
CA ALA A 89 6.72 13.50 -13.09
C ALA A 89 6.03 13.82 -11.76
N ALA A 90 5.66 15.07 -11.55
CA ALA A 90 4.96 15.49 -10.33
C ALA A 90 3.45 15.16 -10.39
N LYS A 91 2.85 15.28 -11.56
CA LYS A 91 1.43 15.00 -11.79
C LYS A 91 1.26 13.85 -12.79
N LEU A 92 0.76 12.71 -12.27
CA LEU A 92 0.46 11.48 -13.02
C LEU A 92 -1.03 11.37 -13.30
N GLY A 93 -1.42 11.23 -14.56
CA GLY A 93 -2.73 10.75 -14.97
C GLY A 93 -2.69 9.25 -15.24
N LEU A 94 -3.66 8.49 -14.73
CA LEU A 94 -3.80 7.07 -15.01
C LEU A 94 -5.20 6.79 -15.54
N HIS A 95 -5.27 6.41 -16.81
CA HIS A 95 -6.48 6.00 -17.49
C HIS A 95 -6.48 4.47 -17.63
N LEU A 96 -7.44 3.82 -17.00
CA LEU A 96 -7.63 2.37 -17.07
C LEU A 96 -8.91 2.05 -17.85
N PRO A 97 -8.98 0.90 -18.52
CA PRO A 97 -10.19 0.45 -19.23
C PRO A 97 -11.41 0.40 -18.31
N ALA A 98 -12.59 0.58 -18.89
CA ALA A 98 -13.85 0.51 -18.14
C ALA A 98 -14.03 -0.85 -17.45
N GLY A 99 -14.62 -0.83 -16.24
CA GLY A 99 -14.83 -2.03 -15.41
C GLY A 99 -13.60 -2.47 -14.62
N THR A 100 -12.53 -1.66 -14.59
CA THR A 100 -11.34 -1.93 -13.76
C THR A 100 -11.53 -1.44 -12.33
N SER A 101 -10.87 -2.08 -11.36
CA SER A 101 -10.90 -1.64 -9.97
C SER A 101 -9.97 -0.45 -9.75
N VAL A 102 -10.54 0.74 -9.59
CA VAL A 102 -9.80 1.96 -9.20
C VAL A 102 -9.16 1.77 -7.83
N LYS A 103 -9.85 1.10 -6.91
CA LYS A 103 -9.32 0.76 -5.59
C LYS A 103 -8.00 0.00 -5.69
N ALA A 104 -7.96 -1.09 -6.46
CA ALA A 104 -6.75 -1.89 -6.61
C ALA A 104 -5.61 -1.10 -7.26
N ALA A 105 -5.88 -0.30 -8.30
CA ALA A 105 -4.89 0.54 -8.93
C ALA A 105 -4.35 1.62 -7.98
N CYS A 106 -5.22 2.23 -7.18
CA CYS A 106 -4.83 3.21 -6.16
C CYS A 106 -4.00 2.58 -5.04
N GLU A 107 -4.35 1.37 -4.57
CA GLU A 107 -3.52 0.61 -3.62
C GLU A 107 -2.10 0.43 -4.16
N GLY A 108 -1.97 0.00 -5.41
CA GLY A 108 -0.68 -0.17 -6.06
C GLY A 108 0.14 1.11 -6.16
N ALA A 109 -0.49 2.20 -6.63
CA ALA A 109 0.16 3.50 -6.75
C ALA A 109 0.58 4.06 -5.38
N ALA A 110 -0.23 3.86 -4.34
CA ALA A 110 0.05 4.34 -2.98
C ALA A 110 1.17 3.54 -2.29
N LEU A 111 1.28 2.24 -2.59
CA LEU A 111 2.29 1.36 -2.01
C LEU A 111 3.63 1.41 -2.76
N ALA A 112 3.64 1.83 -4.02
CA ALA A 112 4.83 1.82 -4.87
C ALA A 112 6.00 2.68 -4.36
N PRO A 113 5.79 3.88 -3.78
CA PRO A 113 6.87 4.73 -3.29
C PRO A 113 7.34 4.36 -1.88
N TYR A 114 6.75 3.34 -1.25
CA TYR A 114 7.14 2.96 0.10
C TYR A 114 8.62 2.58 0.18
N ALA A 115 9.33 3.20 1.08
CA ALA A 115 10.68 2.86 1.48
C ALA A 115 10.82 3.06 3.00
N PHE A 116 11.49 2.13 3.67
CA PHE A 116 11.89 2.31 5.05
C PHE A 116 13.23 3.07 5.07
N ASP A 117 13.13 4.38 5.15
CA ASP A 117 14.29 5.29 5.04
C ASP A 117 14.60 6.05 6.33
N LYS A 118 14.08 5.56 7.47
CA LYS A 118 14.21 6.19 8.78
C LYS A 118 15.68 6.46 9.18
N TYR A 119 16.58 5.56 8.81
CA TYR A 119 17.99 5.59 9.14
C TYR A 119 18.90 5.97 7.96
N VAL A 120 18.30 6.33 6.81
CA VAL A 120 19.05 6.74 5.62
C VAL A 120 19.36 8.23 5.68
N THR A 121 20.64 8.59 5.55
CA THR A 121 21.11 9.98 5.59
C THR A 121 20.62 10.77 4.37
N GLU A 122 20.76 10.18 3.16
CA GLU A 122 20.33 10.79 1.90
C GLU A 122 19.08 10.14 1.40
N LYS A 123 17.93 10.75 1.66
CA LYS A 123 16.63 10.23 1.21
C LYS A 123 16.41 10.50 -0.26
N LYS A 124 15.88 9.51 -0.97
CA LYS A 124 15.45 9.68 -2.35
C LYS A 124 14.28 10.65 -2.45
N GLU A 125 14.38 11.63 -3.33
CA GLU A 125 13.31 12.57 -3.57
C GLU A 125 12.07 11.86 -4.14
N GLN A 126 10.90 12.19 -3.56
CA GLN A 126 9.61 11.72 -4.06
C GLN A 126 9.04 12.77 -5.02
N HIS A 127 9.18 12.51 -6.32
CA HIS A 127 8.74 13.42 -7.37
C HIS A 127 7.22 13.43 -7.54
N VAL A 128 6.57 12.26 -7.49
CA VAL A 128 5.12 12.15 -7.69
C VAL A 128 4.36 12.79 -6.53
N LYS A 129 3.66 13.89 -6.82
CA LYS A 129 2.87 14.64 -5.83
C LYS A 129 1.36 14.38 -5.95
N GLU A 130 0.88 14.13 -7.18
CA GLU A 130 -0.53 13.94 -7.49
C GLU A 130 -0.72 12.79 -8.48
N VAL A 131 -1.74 11.96 -8.23
CA VAL A 131 -2.21 10.91 -9.13
C VAL A 131 -3.70 11.10 -9.38
N VAL A 132 -4.08 11.24 -10.66
CA VAL A 132 -5.46 11.41 -11.10
C VAL A 132 -5.90 10.16 -11.85
N PHE A 133 -6.94 9.47 -11.36
CA PHE A 133 -7.55 8.33 -12.04
C PHE A 133 -8.64 8.82 -12.97
N TYR A 134 -8.48 8.58 -14.26
CA TYR A 134 -9.50 8.88 -15.28
C TYR A 134 -10.44 7.68 -15.42
N THR A 135 -11.68 7.86 -15.01
CA THR A 135 -12.68 6.79 -14.96
C THR A 135 -14.10 7.35 -15.01
N SER A 136 -15.02 6.57 -15.55
CA SER A 136 -16.47 6.83 -15.48
C SER A 136 -17.15 6.22 -14.25
N ASP A 137 -16.40 5.54 -13.39
CA ASP A 137 -16.95 4.94 -12.18
C ASP A 137 -17.35 6.02 -11.17
N LYS A 138 -18.63 6.06 -10.84
CA LYS A 138 -19.20 7.02 -9.87
C LYS A 138 -18.71 6.77 -8.43
N ASN A 139 -18.25 5.57 -8.12
CA ASN A 139 -17.75 5.20 -6.79
C ASN A 139 -16.23 5.43 -6.64
N ALA A 140 -15.57 5.95 -7.66
CA ALA A 140 -14.11 6.09 -7.68
C ALA A 140 -13.55 6.86 -6.48
N ALA A 141 -14.24 7.89 -6.01
CA ALA A 141 -13.80 8.68 -4.84
C ALA A 141 -13.79 7.83 -3.56
N ASP A 142 -14.83 7.03 -3.33
CA ASP A 142 -14.93 6.13 -2.19
C ASP A 142 -13.89 5.00 -2.29
N GLU A 143 -13.70 4.43 -3.49
CA GLU A 143 -12.69 3.41 -3.76
C GLU A 143 -11.27 3.94 -3.48
N ILE A 144 -10.96 5.16 -3.89
CA ILE A 144 -9.69 5.83 -3.62
C ILE A 144 -9.50 6.03 -2.10
N SER A 145 -10.54 6.50 -1.41
CA SER A 145 -10.48 6.68 0.05
C SER A 145 -10.18 5.37 0.77
N GLN A 146 -10.87 4.29 0.41
CA GLN A 146 -10.63 2.95 0.98
C GLN A 146 -9.21 2.45 0.67
N ALA A 147 -8.72 2.64 -0.56
CA ALA A 147 -7.37 2.25 -0.96
C ALA A 147 -6.29 2.98 -0.15
N GLN A 148 -6.48 4.27 0.11
CA GLN A 148 -5.56 5.06 0.92
C GLN A 148 -5.50 4.57 2.37
N ILE A 149 -6.65 4.21 2.96
CA ILE A 149 -6.70 3.64 4.32
C ILE A 149 -5.94 2.31 4.38
N ILE A 150 -6.20 1.42 3.41
CA ILE A 150 -5.52 0.13 3.32
C ILE A 150 -4.01 0.31 3.11
N ALA A 151 -3.61 1.17 2.18
CA ALA A 151 -2.19 1.42 1.91
C ALA A 151 -1.47 1.99 3.14
N LYS A 152 -2.11 2.91 3.89
CA LYS A 152 -1.56 3.44 5.14
C LYS A 152 -1.35 2.34 6.17
N ALA A 153 -2.32 1.44 6.35
CA ALA A 153 -2.19 0.32 7.28
C ALA A 153 -1.09 -0.66 6.88
N VAL A 154 -0.96 -0.96 5.57
CA VAL A 154 0.12 -1.80 5.04
C VAL A 154 1.49 -1.13 5.25
N CYS A 155 1.62 0.18 5.01
CA CYS A 155 2.87 0.90 5.25
C CYS A 155 3.24 0.87 6.74
N LEU A 156 2.28 1.11 7.65
CA LEU A 156 2.51 1.00 9.08
C LEU A 156 3.03 -0.40 9.45
N THR A 157 2.41 -1.46 8.94
CA THR A 157 2.85 -2.84 9.20
C THR A 157 4.28 -3.06 8.71
N ARG A 158 4.63 -2.54 7.52
CA ARG A 158 5.99 -2.62 6.98
C ARG A 158 6.99 -1.86 7.83
N ASP A 159 6.62 -0.67 8.34
CA ASP A 159 7.47 0.11 9.24
C ASP A 159 7.76 -0.66 10.53
N LEU A 160 6.74 -1.29 11.13
CA LEU A 160 6.89 -2.11 12.34
C LEU A 160 7.82 -3.32 12.11
N ILE A 161 7.73 -3.98 10.94
CA ILE A 161 8.55 -5.14 10.60
C ILE A 161 9.99 -4.75 10.26
N ASN A 162 10.19 -3.60 9.61
CA ASN A 162 11.50 -3.13 9.20
C ASN A 162 12.30 -2.46 10.34
N GLU A 163 11.63 -2.15 11.44
CA GLU A 163 12.28 -1.54 12.59
C GLU A 163 13.19 -2.54 13.33
N GLY A 164 14.33 -2.06 13.82
CA GLY A 164 15.26 -2.89 14.58
C GLY A 164 14.69 -3.35 15.93
N PRO A 165 15.05 -4.56 16.41
CA PRO A 165 14.47 -5.17 17.62
C PRO A 165 14.81 -4.40 18.91
N THR A 166 15.86 -3.59 18.92
CA THR A 166 16.19 -2.72 20.05
C THR A 166 15.22 -1.55 20.19
N VAL A 167 14.58 -1.12 19.09
CA VAL A 167 13.57 -0.08 19.06
C VAL A 167 12.16 -0.71 19.12
N MET A 168 11.90 -1.69 18.25
CA MET A 168 10.60 -2.39 18.21
C MET A 168 10.55 -3.53 19.20
N ASN A 169 10.52 -3.19 20.48
CA ASN A 169 10.28 -4.12 21.58
C ASN A 169 8.77 -4.18 21.95
N PRO A 170 8.34 -5.09 22.86
CA PRO A 170 6.92 -5.23 23.21
C PRO A 170 6.29 -3.94 23.79
N GLU A 171 7.06 -3.13 24.50
CA GLU A 171 6.59 -1.86 25.07
C GLU A 171 6.34 -0.82 23.98
N GLU A 172 7.26 -0.67 23.02
CA GLU A 172 7.10 0.28 21.91
C GLU A 172 5.93 -0.15 21.01
N MET A 173 5.77 -1.45 20.75
CA MET A 173 4.60 -1.96 20.04
C MET A 173 3.29 -1.60 20.76
N ALA A 174 3.25 -1.68 22.10
CA ALA A 174 2.08 -1.29 22.87
C ALA A 174 1.80 0.21 22.75
N LYS A 175 2.83 1.07 22.77
CA LYS A 175 2.67 2.54 22.58
C LYS A 175 2.11 2.86 21.20
N ILE A 176 2.63 2.22 20.16
CA ILE A 176 2.13 2.40 18.78
C ILE A 176 0.68 1.92 18.68
N ALA A 177 0.36 0.75 19.24
CA ALA A 177 -1.00 0.24 19.25
C ALA A 177 -1.97 1.19 19.98
N GLN A 178 -1.57 1.80 21.10
CA GLN A 178 -2.36 2.80 21.81
C GLN A 178 -2.61 4.05 20.96
N LYS A 179 -1.59 4.53 20.25
CA LYS A 179 -1.71 5.66 19.33
C LYS A 179 -2.68 5.38 18.19
N GLU A 180 -2.54 4.22 17.54
CA GLU A 180 -3.42 3.83 16.43
C GLU A 180 -4.84 3.50 16.89
N ALA A 181 -5.01 2.92 18.10
CA ALA A 181 -6.32 2.70 18.69
C ALA A 181 -7.06 4.02 18.92
N LYS A 182 -6.38 5.00 19.47
CA LYS A 182 -6.95 6.36 19.68
C LYS A 182 -7.33 7.01 18.36
N ALA A 183 -6.48 6.91 17.35
CA ALA A 183 -6.74 7.50 16.02
C ALA A 183 -7.90 6.79 15.29
N GLY A 184 -8.02 5.47 15.45
CA GLY A 184 -9.05 4.63 14.81
C GLY A 184 -10.32 4.44 15.62
N GLY A 185 -10.43 5.00 16.83
CA GLY A 185 -11.60 4.80 17.70
C GLY A 185 -11.76 3.35 18.18
N LEU A 186 -10.65 2.63 18.37
CA LEU A 186 -10.66 1.26 18.87
C LEU A 186 -10.54 1.23 20.40
N GLU A 187 -11.17 0.23 21.03
CA GLU A 187 -10.88 -0.10 22.43
C GLU A 187 -9.54 -0.83 22.49
N ILE A 188 -8.71 -0.50 23.47
CA ILE A 188 -7.43 -1.16 23.68
C ILE A 188 -7.26 -1.61 25.12
N LEU A 189 -6.74 -2.82 25.30
CA LEU A 189 -6.25 -3.36 26.57
C LEU A 189 -4.79 -3.77 26.38
N VAL A 190 -3.92 -3.28 27.25
CA VAL A 190 -2.52 -3.71 27.34
C VAL A 190 -2.29 -4.36 28.68
N LEU A 191 -1.87 -5.63 28.67
CA LEU A 191 -1.45 -6.34 29.87
C LEU A 191 0.08 -6.30 29.97
N ASP A 192 0.57 -5.71 31.01
CA ASP A 192 1.97 -5.73 31.42
C ASP A 192 2.32 -7.02 32.16
N GLU A 193 3.55 -7.19 32.57
CA GLU A 193 4.04 -8.39 33.24
C GLU A 193 3.30 -8.70 34.54
N LYS A 194 2.93 -7.68 35.32
CA LYS A 194 2.14 -7.82 36.56
C LYS A 194 0.74 -8.34 36.26
N ALA A 195 0.07 -7.74 35.29
CA ALA A 195 -1.25 -8.15 34.85
C ALA A 195 -1.22 -9.55 34.23
N LEU A 196 -0.20 -9.89 33.42
CA LEU A 196 -0.02 -11.21 32.85
C LEU A 196 0.18 -12.30 33.94
N THR A 197 0.92 -11.98 35.00
CA THR A 197 1.09 -12.87 36.15
C THR A 197 -0.26 -13.10 36.87
N LYS A 198 -0.99 -12.03 37.14
CA LYS A 198 -2.32 -12.10 37.77
C LYS A 198 -3.31 -12.93 36.95
N GLU A 199 -3.30 -12.74 35.64
CA GLU A 199 -4.17 -13.45 34.69
C GLU A 199 -3.65 -14.84 34.31
N ARG A 200 -2.54 -15.29 34.92
CA ARG A 200 -1.93 -16.63 34.76
C ARG A 200 -1.49 -16.97 33.33
N PHE A 201 -0.94 -15.99 32.60
CA PHE A 201 -0.33 -16.20 31.28
C PHE A 201 1.04 -16.87 31.37
N GLY A 202 1.13 -18.07 32.00
CA GLY A 202 2.37 -18.73 32.34
C GLY A 202 3.29 -19.03 31.15
N LEU A 203 2.75 -19.50 30.01
CA LEU A 203 3.55 -19.83 28.83
C LEU A 203 4.13 -18.56 28.18
N LEU A 204 3.38 -17.47 28.14
CA LEU A 204 3.86 -16.20 27.58
C LEU A 204 4.96 -15.62 28.48
N LEU A 205 4.79 -15.65 29.78
CA LEU A 205 5.80 -15.23 30.75
C LEU A 205 7.06 -16.11 30.66
N ALA A 206 6.93 -17.42 30.48
CA ALA A 206 8.06 -18.32 30.30
C ALA A 206 8.88 -17.97 29.05
N VAL A 207 8.23 -17.67 27.92
CA VAL A 207 8.90 -17.24 26.68
C VAL A 207 9.59 -15.89 26.85
N GLY A 208 8.93 -14.92 27.53
CA GLY A 208 9.46 -13.58 27.73
C GLY A 208 10.53 -13.46 28.84
N ARG A 209 10.73 -14.50 29.65
CA ARG A 209 11.58 -14.44 30.85
C ARG A 209 13.03 -14.06 30.57
N GLY A 210 13.60 -14.57 29.48
CA GLY A 210 14.99 -14.30 29.12
C GLY A 210 15.29 -12.86 28.70
N SER A 211 14.27 -12.07 28.39
CA SER A 211 14.38 -10.68 27.96
C SER A 211 13.64 -9.69 28.88
N ALA A 212 13.11 -10.17 30.01
CA ALA A 212 12.20 -9.35 30.85
C ALA A 212 12.82 -8.04 31.36
N ASP A 213 14.13 -8.03 31.62
CA ASP A 213 14.84 -6.83 32.11
C ASP A 213 14.94 -5.73 31.05
N PHE A 214 14.90 -6.08 29.75
CA PHE A 214 15.12 -5.14 28.64
C PHE A 214 13.85 -4.95 27.78
N ALA A 215 13.07 -6.02 27.61
CA ALA A 215 11.91 -6.08 26.73
C ALA A 215 10.81 -6.96 27.35
N PRO A 216 10.22 -6.53 28.47
CA PRO A 216 9.23 -7.31 29.19
C PRO A 216 8.01 -7.58 28.32
N PRO A 217 7.44 -8.81 28.39
CA PRO A 217 6.36 -9.23 27.52
C PRO A 217 5.08 -8.40 27.71
N ARG A 218 4.31 -8.29 26.65
CA ARG A 218 3.00 -7.60 26.63
C ARG A 218 1.96 -8.46 25.92
N VAL A 219 0.69 -8.33 26.35
CA VAL A 219 -0.46 -8.69 25.53
C VAL A 219 -1.18 -7.43 25.15
N ILE A 220 -1.43 -7.25 23.86
CA ILE A 220 -2.13 -6.10 23.30
C ILE A 220 -3.41 -6.61 22.67
N LYS A 221 -4.56 -6.18 23.17
CA LYS A 221 -5.87 -6.51 22.63
C LYS A 221 -6.52 -5.26 22.11
N LEU A 222 -6.73 -5.21 20.79
CA LEU A 222 -7.52 -4.18 20.11
C LEU A 222 -8.92 -4.72 19.82
N SER A 223 -9.94 -3.92 20.07
CA SER A 223 -11.33 -4.30 19.81
C SER A 223 -12.03 -3.23 19.01
N TYR A 224 -12.65 -3.65 17.90
CA TYR A 224 -13.55 -2.82 17.10
C TYR A 224 -14.98 -3.25 17.36
N LYS A 225 -15.81 -2.30 17.75
CA LYS A 225 -17.25 -2.51 17.95
C LYS A 225 -18.01 -1.67 16.92
N PRO A 226 -18.65 -2.29 15.91
CA PRO A 226 -19.45 -1.55 14.94
C PRO A 226 -20.69 -0.95 15.60
N ALA A 227 -21.22 0.15 15.06
CA ALA A 227 -22.43 0.80 15.55
C ALA A 227 -23.67 -0.12 15.48
N LYS A 228 -23.70 -1.04 14.51
CA LYS A 228 -24.77 -2.06 14.40
C LYS A 228 -24.36 -3.32 15.13
N LYS A 229 -25.33 -4.03 15.74
CA LYS A 229 -25.09 -5.31 16.43
C LYS A 229 -24.39 -6.30 15.51
N ALA A 230 -23.21 -6.75 15.91
CA ALA A 230 -22.45 -7.73 15.16
C ALA A 230 -23.12 -9.10 15.20
N LYS A 231 -23.20 -9.77 14.03
CA LYS A 231 -23.72 -11.15 13.94
C LYS A 231 -22.67 -12.20 14.29
N LYS A 232 -21.39 -11.85 14.15
CA LYS A 232 -20.25 -12.74 14.42
C LYS A 232 -19.13 -11.93 15.07
N HIS A 233 -18.33 -12.61 15.90
CA HIS A 233 -17.07 -12.10 16.43
C HIS A 233 -15.93 -12.82 15.76
N ILE A 234 -14.92 -12.08 15.31
CA ILE A 234 -13.71 -12.60 14.70
C ILE A 234 -12.55 -12.13 15.55
N ALA A 235 -11.70 -13.08 15.97
CA ALA A 235 -10.45 -12.78 16.67
C ALA A 235 -9.28 -13.10 15.71
N LEU A 236 -8.37 -12.14 15.54
CA LEU A 236 -7.09 -12.33 14.87
C LEU A 236 -6.02 -12.39 15.96
N ILE A 237 -5.30 -13.50 16.03
CA ILE A 237 -4.29 -13.74 17.06
C ILE A 237 -2.93 -13.82 16.37
N GLY A 238 -1.98 -12.98 16.82
CA GLY A 238 -0.63 -12.93 16.30
C GLY A 238 0.40 -13.09 17.43
N LYS A 239 1.47 -13.84 17.16
CA LYS A 239 2.66 -13.89 18.02
C LYS A 239 3.63 -12.81 17.56
N GLY A 240 3.75 -11.73 18.33
CA GLY A 240 4.64 -10.60 18.05
C GLY A 240 6.04 -10.87 18.59
N VAL A 241 6.82 -11.72 17.94
CA VAL A 241 8.22 -11.95 18.30
C VAL A 241 9.07 -10.84 17.76
N THR A 242 9.71 -10.07 18.64
CA THR A 242 10.53 -8.90 18.26
C THR A 242 11.97 -9.29 17.91
N PHE A 243 12.47 -10.42 18.44
CA PHE A 243 13.76 -11.01 18.09
C PHE A 243 13.75 -12.51 18.35
N ASP A 244 14.38 -13.27 17.47
CA ASP A 244 14.54 -14.73 17.58
C ASP A 244 15.86 -15.17 16.97
N SER A 245 16.74 -15.72 17.81
CA SER A 245 18.04 -16.29 17.40
C SER A 245 17.95 -17.76 16.98
N GLY A 246 16.77 -18.38 17.08
CA GLY A 246 16.58 -19.81 16.77
C GLY A 246 16.74 -20.76 17.95
N GLY A 247 16.91 -20.25 19.18
CA GLY A 247 17.07 -21.04 20.39
C GLY A 247 18.52 -21.53 20.63
N LEU A 248 18.73 -22.80 20.98
CA LEU A 248 20.07 -23.33 21.20
C LEU A 248 20.88 -23.42 19.92
N ASP A 249 20.24 -23.72 18.80
CA ASP A 249 20.85 -23.66 17.46
C ASP A 249 20.57 -22.30 16.83
N ILE A 250 21.62 -21.57 16.53
CA ILE A 250 21.53 -20.25 15.84
C ILE A 250 21.17 -20.48 14.38
N LYS A 251 20.15 -19.78 13.92
CA LYS A 251 19.71 -19.83 12.51
C LYS A 251 20.70 -19.12 11.59
#